data_a2be54e9be7535dedd08a7f196ca2933
#
_entry.id   a2be54e9be7535dedd08a7f196ca2933
#
_cell.length_a   1.000
_cell.length_b   1.000
_cell.length_c   1.000
_cell.angle_alpha   90.00
_cell.angle_beta   90.00
_cell.angle_gamma   90.00
#
_symmetry.space_group_name_H-M   'P 1'
#
loop_
_entity.id
_entity.type
_entity.pdbx_description
1 polymer ?
#
loop_
_entity_poly.entity_id
_entity_poly.type
_entity_poly.pdbx_seq_one_letter_code
_entity_poly.pdbx_strand_id
1 'polypeptide(L)'
;MTPEFLVRGAIVILIVFVAAIYIFTLRVRSGRIPLLRRIRAFDALQGLPGRAIEAGRDLHLSLGVGSLVNETTADSLAGLAVLDYLAEQAAATGVSPTISMADPTVMLFAQNTLRAAHAGDSDRAEEAYRHIRWIAPQPAAYAAGVMNILNIDQVEANVMVGSFGDEYLLMGETAARQGMAHIGGTSNPNTLPFIYASAQETLLGEEIYAAGAYLQKRPAHLGSLAAQDLMRWLVALFMLAGIVIASVS
;
A
#
# COMPACT_ATOMS: atom_id res chain seq x y z
N MET A 1 26.00 25.78 -10.00
CA MET A 1 26.23 24.81 -8.89
C MET A 1 26.92 23.61 -9.49
N THR A 2 28.10 23.24 -8.98
CA THR A 2 28.83 22.06 -9.47
C THR A 2 28.09 20.77 -9.06
N PRO A 3 28.12 19.71 -9.89
CA PRO A 3 27.46 18.45 -9.57
C PRO A 3 27.92 17.85 -8.21
N GLU A 4 29.16 18.08 -7.82
CA GLU A 4 29.68 17.66 -6.51
C GLU A 4 28.97 18.33 -5.32
N PHE A 5 28.59 19.59 -5.44
CA PHE A 5 27.86 20.29 -4.37
C PHE A 5 26.46 19.69 -4.16
N LEU A 6 25.76 19.35 -5.25
CA LEU A 6 24.44 18.70 -5.20
C LEU A 6 24.54 17.31 -4.57
N VAL A 7 25.55 16.53 -4.94
CA VAL A 7 25.76 15.18 -4.36
C VAL A 7 26.08 15.26 -2.87
N ARG A 8 26.96 16.16 -2.45
CA ARG A 8 27.26 16.36 -1.01
C ARG A 8 26.03 16.78 -0.22
N GLY A 9 25.23 17.70 -0.76
CA GLY A 9 23.98 18.12 -0.15
C GLY A 9 22.97 16.96 0.01
N ALA A 10 22.81 16.15 -1.04
CA ALA A 10 21.93 14.98 -1.00
C ALA A 10 22.38 13.95 0.05
N ILE A 11 23.68 13.70 0.18
CA ILE A 11 24.23 12.79 1.20
C ILE A 11 23.92 13.31 2.62
N VAL A 12 24.10 14.61 2.88
CA VAL A 12 23.79 15.21 4.20
C VAL A 12 22.31 15.05 4.51
N ILE A 13 21.42 15.35 3.56
CA ILE A 13 19.97 15.19 3.75
C ILE A 13 19.63 13.73 4.04
N LEU A 14 20.23 12.78 3.34
CA LEU A 14 20.03 11.36 3.58
C LEU A 14 20.45 10.94 5.00
N ILE A 15 21.61 11.38 5.46
CA ILE A 15 22.11 11.09 6.81
C ILE A 15 21.17 11.66 7.87
N VAL A 16 20.71 12.90 7.70
CA VAL A 16 19.75 13.55 8.61
C VAL A 16 18.43 12.78 8.63
N PHE A 17 17.94 12.34 7.47
CA PHE A 17 16.71 11.57 7.37
C PHE A 17 16.81 10.20 8.09
N VAL A 18 17.90 9.45 7.87
CA VAL A 18 18.13 8.17 8.54
C VAL A 18 18.23 8.35 10.07
N ALA A 19 18.94 9.37 10.52
CA ALA A 19 19.03 9.70 11.95
C ALA A 19 17.65 10.05 12.52
N ALA A 20 16.84 10.83 11.81
CA ALA A 20 15.48 11.17 12.21
C ALA A 20 14.58 9.93 12.34
N ILE A 21 14.61 9.02 11.34
CA ILE A 21 13.87 7.75 11.42
C ILE A 21 14.26 6.98 12.69
N TYR A 22 15.55 6.86 12.97
CA TYR A 22 16.03 6.12 14.14
C TYR A 22 15.55 6.76 15.44
N ILE A 23 15.69 8.08 15.59
CA ILE A 23 15.27 8.83 16.78
C ILE A 23 13.76 8.72 17.00
N PHE A 24 12.95 8.91 15.95
CA PHE A 24 11.49 8.80 16.06
C PHE A 24 11.04 7.37 16.35
N THR A 25 11.69 6.37 15.77
CA THR A 25 11.41 4.96 16.09
C THR A 25 11.68 4.67 17.58
N LEU A 26 12.77 5.17 18.15
CA LEU A 26 13.05 5.03 19.58
C LEU A 26 12.01 5.75 20.44
N ARG A 27 11.57 6.96 20.03
CA ARG A 27 10.49 7.70 20.72
C ARG A 27 9.18 6.93 20.73
N VAL A 28 8.80 6.31 19.59
CA VAL A 28 7.60 5.49 19.50
C VAL A 28 7.71 4.25 20.40
N ARG A 29 8.87 3.59 20.42
CA ARG A 29 9.15 2.46 21.34
C ARG A 29 9.05 2.85 22.81
N SER A 30 9.34 4.10 23.16
CA SER A 30 9.17 4.63 24.51
C SER A 30 7.74 5.08 24.86
N GLY A 31 6.75 4.76 23.99
CA GLY A 31 5.33 5.05 24.20
C GLY A 31 4.85 6.42 23.68
N ARG A 32 5.70 7.20 23.01
CA ARG A 32 5.31 8.49 22.41
C ARG A 32 4.83 8.27 20.97
N ILE A 33 3.56 7.94 20.80
CA ILE A 33 2.95 7.71 19.50
C ILE A 33 2.67 9.07 18.82
N PRO A 34 3.10 9.30 17.57
CA PRO A 34 2.77 10.52 16.83
C PRO A 34 1.28 10.58 16.52
N LEU A 35 0.72 11.80 16.52
CA LEU A 35 -0.64 12.04 16.07
C LEU A 35 -0.69 11.84 14.55
N LEU A 36 -1.37 10.79 14.10
CA LEU A 36 -1.60 10.53 12.69
C LEU A 36 -2.92 11.16 12.23
N ARG A 37 -2.93 11.74 11.03
CA ARG A 37 -4.15 12.18 10.36
C ARG A 37 -5.03 10.98 10.08
N ARG A 38 -6.32 11.07 10.36
CA ARG A 38 -7.26 9.98 10.03
C ARG A 38 -7.40 9.83 8.52
N ILE A 39 -7.17 8.63 8.00
CA ILE A 39 -7.38 8.24 6.59
C ILE A 39 -8.50 7.20 6.56
N ARG A 40 -9.67 7.58 6.02
CA ARG A 40 -10.88 6.74 6.06
C ARG A 40 -10.72 5.40 5.38
N ALA A 41 -9.92 5.33 4.32
CA ALA A 41 -9.66 4.09 3.61
C ALA A 41 -8.99 3.03 4.49
N PHE A 42 -8.06 3.42 5.39
CA PHE A 42 -7.47 2.47 6.34
C PHE A 42 -8.45 2.03 7.43
N ASP A 43 -9.31 2.95 7.90
CA ASP A 43 -10.37 2.58 8.85
C ASP A 43 -11.35 1.59 8.20
N ALA A 44 -11.76 1.83 6.96
CA ALA A 44 -12.61 0.93 6.20
C ALA A 44 -11.95 -0.44 5.99
N LEU A 45 -10.67 -0.46 5.60
CA LEU A 45 -9.91 -1.67 5.35
C LEU A 45 -9.82 -2.56 6.61
N GLN A 46 -9.68 -1.96 7.80
CA GLN A 46 -9.67 -2.70 9.06
C GLN A 46 -11.01 -3.41 9.34
N GLY A 47 -12.12 -2.90 8.82
CA GLY A 47 -13.44 -3.51 8.99
C GLY A 47 -13.77 -4.61 7.97
N LEU A 48 -13.02 -4.72 6.86
CA LEU A 48 -13.35 -5.66 5.77
C LEU A 48 -13.29 -7.13 6.19
N PRO A 49 -12.27 -7.63 6.93
CA PRO A 49 -12.22 -9.04 7.32
C PRO A 49 -13.43 -9.47 8.12
N GLY A 50 -13.87 -8.66 9.09
CA GLY A 50 -15.07 -8.95 9.87
C GLY A 50 -16.34 -9.06 9.00
N ARG A 51 -16.53 -8.11 8.08
CA ARG A 51 -17.68 -8.12 7.16
C ARG A 51 -17.68 -9.34 6.22
N ALA A 52 -16.51 -9.71 5.70
CA ALA A 52 -16.38 -10.88 4.84
C ALA A 52 -16.79 -12.17 5.57
N ILE A 53 -16.36 -12.33 6.82
CA ILE A 53 -16.73 -13.47 7.68
C ILE A 53 -18.24 -13.48 7.91
N GLU A 54 -18.84 -12.35 8.29
CA GLU A 54 -20.28 -12.23 8.55
C GLU A 54 -21.12 -12.53 7.30
N ALA A 55 -20.62 -12.11 6.12
CA ALA A 55 -21.29 -12.35 4.85
C ALA A 55 -21.05 -13.76 4.29
N GLY A 56 -20.07 -14.51 4.80
CA GLY A 56 -19.62 -15.79 4.22
C GLY A 56 -19.07 -15.65 2.82
N ARG A 57 -18.40 -14.53 2.53
CA ARG A 57 -17.85 -14.18 1.21
C ARG A 57 -16.36 -13.87 1.30
N ASP A 58 -15.67 -13.96 0.18
CA ASP A 58 -14.25 -13.72 0.10
C ASP A 58 -13.90 -12.21 0.03
N LEU A 59 -12.67 -11.88 0.41
CA LEU A 59 -12.05 -10.60 0.08
C LEU A 59 -11.17 -10.78 -1.16
N HIS A 60 -11.14 -9.78 -2.02
CA HIS A 60 -10.17 -9.72 -3.11
C HIS A 60 -9.16 -8.59 -2.85
N LEU A 61 -7.86 -8.91 -2.99
CA LEU A 61 -6.76 -7.95 -2.96
C LEU A 61 -6.01 -7.99 -4.29
N SER A 62 -6.03 -6.89 -5.03
CA SER A 62 -5.23 -6.70 -6.23
C SER A 62 -3.98 -5.88 -5.91
N LEU A 63 -2.80 -6.44 -6.21
CA LEU A 63 -1.50 -5.78 -6.05
C LEU A 63 -1.08 -5.02 -7.33
N GLY A 64 -1.88 -5.12 -8.40
CA GLY A 64 -1.67 -4.41 -9.65
C GLY A 64 -0.67 -5.05 -10.59
N VAL A 65 -0.16 -4.20 -11.51
CA VAL A 65 0.77 -4.58 -12.58
C VAL A 65 2.23 -4.24 -12.25
N GLY A 66 2.49 -3.74 -11.05
CA GLY A 66 3.84 -3.38 -10.60
C GLY A 66 4.76 -4.56 -10.39
N SER A 67 6.06 -4.28 -10.35
CA SER A 67 7.14 -5.24 -10.15
C SER A 67 8.05 -4.80 -8.99
N LEU A 68 8.87 -5.72 -8.48
CA LEU A 68 9.87 -5.41 -7.45
C LEU A 68 11.28 -5.14 -8.01
N VAL A 69 11.42 -5.09 -9.33
CA VAL A 69 12.72 -4.92 -10.00
C VAL A 69 12.78 -3.68 -10.89
N ASN A 70 11.80 -2.78 -10.79
CA ASN A 70 11.73 -1.55 -11.59
C ASN A 70 11.26 -0.34 -10.75
N GLU A 71 10.88 0.75 -11.39
CA GLU A 71 10.40 2.00 -10.77
C GLU A 71 9.10 1.85 -9.97
N THR A 72 8.32 0.79 -10.20
CA THR A 72 7.06 0.52 -9.48
C THR A 72 7.26 -0.26 -8.17
N THR A 73 8.51 -0.52 -7.78
CA THR A 73 8.85 -1.27 -6.56
C THR A 73 8.21 -0.70 -5.31
N ALA A 74 8.18 0.63 -5.15
CA ALA A 74 7.60 1.27 -3.96
C ALA A 74 6.09 1.00 -3.86
N ASP A 75 5.37 1.09 -4.97
CA ASP A 75 3.92 0.83 -5.03
C ASP A 75 3.61 -0.64 -4.75
N SER A 76 4.42 -1.55 -5.31
CA SER A 76 4.29 -2.98 -5.07
C SER A 76 4.53 -3.32 -3.59
N LEU A 77 5.51 -2.70 -2.94
CA LEU A 77 5.75 -2.84 -1.50
C LEU A 77 4.60 -2.28 -0.66
N ALA A 78 3.97 -1.19 -1.09
CA ALA A 78 2.79 -0.65 -0.42
C ALA A 78 1.61 -1.63 -0.47
N GLY A 79 1.36 -2.25 -1.63
CA GLY A 79 0.37 -3.32 -1.76
C GLY A 79 0.68 -4.53 -0.88
N LEU A 80 1.94 -4.95 -0.83
CA LEU A 80 2.40 -6.03 0.05
C LEU A 80 2.25 -5.69 1.54
N ALA A 81 2.36 -4.42 1.95
CA ALA A 81 2.10 -4.01 3.33
C ALA A 81 0.60 -4.11 3.69
N VAL A 82 -0.30 -3.89 2.74
CA VAL A 82 -1.74 -4.16 2.91
C VAL A 82 -1.98 -5.67 3.00
N LEU A 83 -1.31 -6.46 2.15
CA LEU A 83 -1.39 -7.92 2.21
C LEU A 83 -0.91 -8.46 3.57
N ASP A 84 0.19 -7.93 4.11
CA ASP A 84 0.74 -8.36 5.41
C ASP A 84 -0.31 -8.21 6.53
N TYR A 85 -1.03 -7.08 6.56
CA TYR A 85 -2.14 -6.89 7.48
C TYR A 85 -3.28 -7.90 7.25
N LEU A 86 -3.73 -8.07 6.00
CA LEU A 86 -4.83 -8.99 5.69
C LEU A 86 -4.44 -10.46 5.96
N ALA A 87 -3.18 -10.81 5.75
CA ALA A 87 -2.65 -12.14 6.06
C ALA A 87 -2.63 -12.43 7.57
N GLU A 88 -2.24 -11.44 8.40
CA GLU A 88 -2.34 -11.55 9.86
C GLU A 88 -3.80 -11.76 10.31
N GLN A 89 -4.76 -11.04 9.71
CA GLN A 89 -6.19 -11.24 10.00
C GLN A 89 -6.68 -12.62 9.52
N ALA A 90 -6.26 -13.05 8.33
CA ALA A 90 -6.60 -14.36 7.78
C ALA A 90 -6.09 -15.50 8.67
N ALA A 91 -4.86 -15.41 9.16
CA ALA A 91 -4.29 -16.39 10.09
C ALA A 91 -5.08 -16.50 11.40
N ALA A 92 -5.66 -15.38 11.88
CA ALA A 92 -6.47 -15.36 13.09
C ALA A 92 -7.90 -15.86 12.87
N THR A 93 -8.46 -15.66 11.67
CA THR A 93 -9.89 -15.91 11.39
C THR A 93 -10.14 -17.15 10.53
N GLY A 94 -9.13 -17.64 9.84
CA GLY A 94 -9.21 -18.77 8.91
C GLY A 94 -9.76 -18.40 7.51
N VAL A 95 -10.04 -17.13 7.23
CA VAL A 95 -10.55 -16.67 5.93
C VAL A 95 -9.45 -15.93 5.19
N SER A 96 -8.88 -16.56 4.17
CA SER A 96 -7.80 -15.98 3.35
C SER A 96 -8.37 -15.16 2.19
N PRO A 97 -7.84 -13.95 1.92
CA PRO A 97 -8.25 -13.18 0.75
C PRO A 97 -7.76 -13.82 -0.54
N THR A 98 -8.52 -13.70 -1.62
CA THR A 98 -8.02 -13.97 -2.97
C THR A 98 -7.11 -12.82 -3.40
N ILE A 99 -5.86 -13.15 -3.75
CA ILE A 99 -4.81 -12.17 -4.06
C ILE A 99 -4.44 -12.27 -5.52
N SER A 100 -4.50 -11.16 -6.26
CA SER A 100 -4.13 -11.12 -7.67
C SER A 100 -2.96 -10.18 -7.94
N MET A 101 -2.08 -10.58 -8.87
CA MET A 101 -0.95 -9.79 -9.34
C MET A 101 -0.59 -10.14 -10.78
N ALA A 102 0.10 -9.21 -11.45
CA ALA A 102 0.59 -9.40 -12.81
C ALA A 102 2.06 -9.84 -12.87
N ASP A 103 2.83 -9.57 -11.82
CA ASP A 103 4.28 -9.82 -11.81
C ASP A 103 4.66 -11.01 -10.91
N PRO A 104 5.44 -11.98 -11.42
CA PRO A 104 5.84 -13.16 -10.65
C PRO A 104 6.81 -12.83 -9.49
N THR A 105 7.55 -11.72 -9.53
CA THR A 105 8.41 -11.33 -8.39
C THR A 105 7.56 -10.92 -7.20
N VAL A 106 6.46 -10.21 -7.43
CA VAL A 106 5.48 -9.84 -6.41
C VAL A 106 4.81 -11.09 -5.83
N MET A 107 4.53 -12.10 -6.67
CA MET A 107 3.96 -13.38 -6.22
C MET A 107 4.84 -14.09 -5.18
N LEU A 108 6.16 -14.13 -5.40
CA LEU A 108 7.09 -14.76 -4.45
C LEU A 108 7.07 -14.07 -3.09
N PHE A 109 7.00 -12.73 -3.08
CA PHE A 109 6.89 -11.97 -1.84
C PHE A 109 5.52 -12.13 -1.18
N ALA A 110 4.44 -12.18 -1.95
CA ALA A 110 3.10 -12.46 -1.42
C ALA A 110 3.04 -13.84 -0.74
N GLN A 111 3.64 -14.87 -1.35
CA GLN A 111 3.76 -16.20 -0.74
C GLN A 111 4.56 -16.16 0.57
N ASN A 112 5.69 -15.43 0.59
CA ASN A 112 6.49 -15.29 1.80
C ASN A 112 5.73 -14.55 2.92
N THR A 113 4.93 -13.53 2.57
CA THR A 113 4.08 -12.79 3.52
C THR A 113 3.03 -13.71 4.14
N LEU A 114 2.32 -14.52 3.33
CA LEU A 114 1.36 -15.49 3.85
C LEU A 114 2.03 -16.55 4.72
N ARG A 115 3.21 -17.05 4.32
CA ARG A 115 3.98 -17.99 5.15
C ARG A 115 4.34 -17.39 6.50
N ALA A 116 4.79 -16.14 6.52
CA ALA A 116 5.17 -15.46 7.76
C ALA A 116 3.97 -15.27 8.69
N ALA A 117 2.79 -14.94 8.16
CA ALA A 117 1.56 -14.79 8.94
C ALA A 117 1.08 -16.12 9.56
N HIS A 118 1.29 -17.24 8.85
CA HIS A 118 0.96 -18.59 9.34
C HIS A 118 2.17 -19.30 9.97
N ALA A 119 3.13 -18.55 10.52
CA ALA A 119 4.35 -19.11 11.14
C ALA A 119 3.99 -20.10 12.25
N GLY A 120 4.33 -21.39 12.02
CA GLY A 120 4.01 -22.51 12.93
C GLY A 120 2.95 -23.49 12.41
N ASP A 121 2.25 -23.16 11.32
CA ASP A 121 1.28 -24.04 10.67
C ASP A 121 1.53 -24.09 9.15
N SER A 122 2.34 -25.08 8.72
CA SER A 122 2.70 -25.24 7.31
C SER A 122 1.51 -25.59 6.43
N ASP A 123 0.55 -26.34 6.95
CA ASP A 123 -0.60 -26.83 6.20
C ASP A 123 -1.53 -25.66 5.85
N ARG A 124 -1.78 -24.76 6.81
CA ARG A 124 -2.53 -23.53 6.58
C ARG A 124 -1.81 -22.58 5.63
N ALA A 125 -0.49 -22.50 5.72
CA ALA A 125 0.29 -21.68 4.78
C ALA A 125 0.17 -22.20 3.35
N GLU A 126 0.21 -23.52 3.13
CA GLU A 126 0.01 -24.12 1.81
C GLU A 126 -1.42 -23.91 1.28
N GLU A 127 -2.43 -24.01 2.14
CA GLU A 127 -3.81 -23.72 1.76
C GLU A 127 -3.96 -22.25 1.35
N ALA A 128 -3.38 -21.32 2.10
CA ALA A 128 -3.41 -19.90 1.76
C ALA A 128 -2.75 -19.57 0.41
N TYR A 129 -1.76 -20.36 -0.04
CA TYR A 129 -1.16 -20.17 -1.36
C TYR A 129 -2.13 -20.43 -2.52
N ARG A 130 -3.17 -21.23 -2.35
CA ARG A 130 -4.19 -21.47 -3.37
C ARG A 130 -5.01 -20.23 -3.70
N HIS A 131 -5.01 -19.25 -2.82
CA HIS A 131 -5.67 -17.96 -3.02
C HIS A 131 -4.79 -16.94 -3.75
N ILE A 132 -3.51 -17.26 -4.03
CA ILE A 132 -2.63 -16.41 -4.81
C ILE A 132 -2.80 -16.71 -6.29
N ARG A 133 -3.16 -15.69 -7.07
CA ARG A 133 -3.44 -15.81 -8.51
C ARG A 133 -2.52 -14.88 -9.30
N TRP A 134 -1.49 -15.43 -9.89
CA TRP A 134 -0.80 -14.75 -10.98
C TRP A 134 -1.67 -14.83 -12.23
N ILE A 135 -2.05 -13.68 -12.81
CA ILE A 135 -3.02 -13.65 -13.91
C ILE A 135 -2.32 -13.51 -15.25
N ALA A 136 -1.75 -12.35 -15.52
CA ALA A 136 -1.05 -12.06 -16.76
C ALA A 136 -0.15 -10.83 -16.60
N PRO A 137 0.99 -10.77 -17.31
CA PRO A 137 1.87 -9.59 -17.26
C PRO A 137 1.34 -8.40 -18.07
N GLN A 138 0.44 -8.63 -19.04
CA GLN A 138 -0.14 -7.56 -19.86
C GLN A 138 -1.29 -6.89 -19.10
N PRO A 139 -1.29 -5.53 -18.94
CA PRO A 139 -2.30 -4.82 -18.16
C PRO A 139 -3.76 -5.14 -18.54
N ALA A 140 -4.09 -5.16 -19.83
CA ALA A 140 -5.45 -5.47 -20.28
C ALA A 140 -5.87 -6.92 -19.96
N ALA A 141 -4.96 -7.90 -20.11
CA ALA A 141 -5.24 -9.29 -19.77
C ALA A 141 -5.35 -9.47 -18.24
N TYR A 142 -4.53 -8.74 -17.47
CA TYR A 142 -4.66 -8.68 -16.03
C TYR A 142 -6.02 -8.15 -15.60
N ALA A 143 -6.45 -7.01 -16.15
CA ALA A 143 -7.77 -6.44 -15.86
C ALA A 143 -8.89 -7.45 -16.18
N ALA A 144 -8.86 -8.11 -17.34
CA ALA A 144 -9.85 -9.11 -17.72
C ALA A 144 -9.91 -10.26 -16.70
N GLY A 145 -8.76 -10.74 -16.22
CA GLY A 145 -8.70 -11.77 -15.19
C GLY A 145 -9.25 -11.33 -13.84
N VAL A 146 -8.93 -10.10 -13.38
CA VAL A 146 -9.50 -9.55 -12.17
C VAL A 146 -11.00 -9.35 -12.30
N MET A 147 -11.48 -8.79 -13.41
CA MET A 147 -12.93 -8.67 -13.69
C MET A 147 -13.64 -10.02 -13.60
N ASN A 148 -13.01 -11.09 -14.10
CA ASN A 148 -13.56 -12.45 -13.99
C ASN A 148 -13.65 -12.91 -12.53
N ILE A 149 -12.63 -12.66 -11.71
CA ILE A 149 -12.66 -12.93 -10.25
C ILE A 149 -13.84 -12.19 -9.61
N LEU A 150 -13.96 -10.88 -9.85
CA LEU A 150 -15.02 -10.07 -9.27
C LEU A 150 -16.43 -10.50 -9.70
N ASN A 151 -16.57 -11.05 -10.92
CA ASN A 151 -17.87 -11.47 -11.45
C ASN A 151 -18.30 -12.88 -11.00
N ILE A 152 -17.35 -13.80 -10.80
CA ILE A 152 -17.63 -15.22 -10.57
C ILE A 152 -17.46 -15.59 -9.10
N ASP A 153 -16.38 -15.13 -8.47
CA ASP A 153 -16.14 -15.41 -7.07
C ASP A 153 -17.04 -14.49 -6.23
N GLN A 154 -17.67 -15.01 -5.22
CA GLN A 154 -18.58 -14.25 -4.37
C GLN A 154 -17.78 -13.30 -3.44
N VAL A 155 -17.26 -12.22 -4.02
CA VAL A 155 -16.41 -11.24 -3.34
C VAL A 155 -17.27 -10.23 -2.57
N GLU A 156 -17.02 -10.06 -1.28
CA GLU A 156 -17.68 -9.04 -0.43
C GLU A 156 -17.05 -7.65 -0.63
N ALA A 157 -15.73 -7.61 -0.76
CA ALA A 157 -15.01 -6.36 -0.93
C ALA A 157 -13.80 -6.53 -1.84
N ASN A 158 -13.53 -5.49 -2.64
CA ASN A 158 -12.38 -5.41 -3.54
C ASN A 158 -11.43 -4.33 -3.05
N VAL A 159 -10.19 -4.72 -2.74
CA VAL A 159 -9.10 -3.82 -2.37
C VAL A 159 -8.08 -3.82 -3.48
N MET A 160 -7.80 -2.67 -4.05
CA MET A 160 -6.82 -2.51 -5.13
C MET A 160 -5.76 -1.50 -4.67
N VAL A 161 -4.62 -1.97 -4.16
CA VAL A 161 -3.53 -1.11 -3.68
C VAL A 161 -2.20 -1.58 -4.27
N GLY A 162 -1.55 -0.69 -5.01
CA GLY A 162 -0.30 -1.00 -5.70
C GLY A 162 -0.05 -0.10 -6.90
N SER A 163 0.65 -0.64 -7.90
CA SER A 163 0.90 0.07 -9.16
C SER A 163 -0.16 -0.28 -10.18
N PHE A 164 -0.87 0.73 -10.66
CA PHE A 164 -1.91 0.62 -11.67
C PHE A 164 -1.75 1.69 -12.75
N GLY A 165 -2.12 1.33 -13.98
CA GLY A 165 -2.31 2.23 -15.10
C GLY A 165 -3.79 2.38 -15.47
N ASP A 166 -4.05 2.55 -16.78
CA ASP A 166 -5.41 2.74 -17.31
C ASP A 166 -6.31 1.52 -17.14
N GLU A 167 -5.73 0.32 -17.00
CA GLU A 167 -6.44 -0.93 -16.74
C GLU A 167 -7.25 -0.90 -15.45
N TYR A 168 -6.86 -0.05 -14.49
CA TYR A 168 -7.59 0.14 -13.24
C TYR A 168 -9.07 0.46 -13.48
N LEU A 169 -9.36 1.30 -14.49
CA LEU A 169 -10.73 1.74 -14.78
C LEU A 169 -11.68 0.57 -15.00
N LEU A 170 -11.24 -0.46 -15.76
CA LEU A 170 -12.07 -1.63 -16.07
C LEU A 170 -12.42 -2.42 -14.81
N MET A 171 -11.43 -2.62 -13.94
CA MET A 171 -11.59 -3.37 -12.69
C MET A 171 -12.41 -2.57 -11.66
N GLY A 172 -12.11 -1.27 -11.50
CA GLY A 172 -12.80 -0.38 -10.57
C GLY A 172 -14.26 -0.18 -10.94
N GLU A 173 -14.56 -0.02 -12.24
CA GLU A 173 -15.95 0.07 -12.72
C GLU A 173 -16.71 -1.23 -12.49
N THR A 174 -16.07 -2.39 -12.68
CA THR A 174 -16.69 -3.68 -12.39
C THR A 174 -17.07 -3.79 -10.92
N ALA A 175 -16.18 -3.42 -10.00
CA ALA A 175 -16.47 -3.40 -8.58
C ALA A 175 -17.62 -2.44 -8.21
N ALA A 176 -17.60 -1.24 -8.79
CA ALA A 176 -18.63 -0.23 -8.56
C ALA A 176 -20.00 -0.68 -9.05
N ARG A 177 -20.10 -1.27 -10.26
CA ARG A 177 -21.35 -1.79 -10.83
C ARG A 177 -21.96 -2.92 -10.01
N GLN A 178 -21.14 -3.72 -9.35
CA GLN A 178 -21.62 -4.80 -8.47
C GLN A 178 -21.99 -4.32 -7.06
N GLY A 179 -21.75 -3.05 -6.75
CA GLY A 179 -22.06 -2.46 -5.45
C GLY A 179 -21.23 -3.02 -4.29
N MET A 180 -20.13 -3.70 -4.59
CA MET A 180 -19.23 -4.22 -3.56
C MET A 180 -18.44 -3.09 -2.89
N ALA A 181 -18.02 -3.29 -1.65
CA ALA A 181 -17.13 -2.35 -0.98
C ALA A 181 -15.80 -2.29 -1.74
N HIS A 182 -15.44 -1.10 -2.23
CA HIS A 182 -14.25 -0.93 -3.06
C HIS A 182 -13.31 0.13 -2.50
N ILE A 183 -12.07 -0.30 -2.21
CA ILE A 183 -10.97 0.58 -1.79
C ILE A 183 -9.93 0.59 -2.90
N GLY A 184 -9.60 1.76 -3.40
CA GLY A 184 -8.60 1.94 -4.46
C GLY A 184 -7.43 2.80 -4.01
N GLY A 185 -6.21 2.42 -4.38
CA GLY A 185 -5.00 3.16 -4.04
C GLY A 185 -3.84 2.97 -5.01
N THR A 186 -3.27 4.08 -5.48
CA THR A 186 -2.03 4.10 -6.28
C THR A 186 -1.30 5.42 -6.12
N SER A 187 0.01 5.42 -6.39
CA SER A 187 0.81 6.66 -6.49
C SER A 187 0.78 7.29 -7.87
N ASN A 188 0.34 6.55 -8.91
CA ASN A 188 0.33 7.01 -10.29
C ASN A 188 -0.68 8.16 -10.51
N PRO A 189 -0.25 9.39 -10.81
CA PRO A 189 -1.14 10.53 -10.94
C PRO A 189 -2.14 10.40 -12.10
N ASN A 190 -1.81 9.63 -13.14
CA ASN A 190 -2.69 9.42 -14.29
C ASN A 190 -3.89 8.52 -13.94
N THR A 191 -3.74 7.64 -12.96
CA THR A 191 -4.77 6.70 -12.52
C THR A 191 -5.65 7.26 -11.39
N LEU A 192 -5.19 8.29 -10.66
CA LEU A 192 -5.93 8.88 -9.53
C LEU A 192 -7.38 9.29 -9.88
N PRO A 193 -7.67 9.90 -11.06
CA PRO A 193 -9.05 10.25 -11.42
C PRO A 193 -9.96 9.02 -11.52
N PHE A 194 -9.46 7.90 -12.01
CA PHE A 194 -10.22 6.65 -12.13
C PHE A 194 -10.53 6.04 -10.77
N ILE A 195 -9.55 6.09 -9.85
CA ILE A 195 -9.74 5.65 -8.46
C ILE A 195 -10.82 6.48 -7.80
N TYR A 196 -10.73 7.82 -7.90
CA TYR A 196 -11.69 8.72 -7.29
C TYR A 196 -13.11 8.54 -7.83
N ALA A 197 -13.25 8.16 -9.11
CA ALA A 197 -14.53 7.95 -9.75
C ALA A 197 -15.20 6.62 -9.39
N SER A 198 -14.43 5.57 -9.09
CA SER A 198 -14.93 4.20 -8.92
C SER A 198 -14.86 3.67 -7.49
N ALA A 199 -13.90 4.12 -6.68
CA ALA A 199 -13.72 3.62 -5.32
C ALA A 199 -14.56 4.41 -4.31
N GLN A 200 -15.12 3.70 -3.33
CA GLN A 200 -15.84 4.31 -2.20
C GLN A 200 -14.87 4.99 -1.22
N GLU A 201 -13.72 4.36 -1.00
CA GLU A 201 -12.64 4.90 -0.17
C GLU A 201 -11.33 4.87 -0.96
N THR A 202 -10.56 5.94 -0.87
CA THR A 202 -9.38 6.13 -1.72
C THR A 202 -8.11 6.35 -0.91
N LEU A 203 -6.99 5.82 -1.42
CA LEU A 203 -5.62 6.09 -0.98
C LEU A 203 -4.90 6.77 -2.14
N LEU A 204 -4.70 8.07 -2.08
CA LEU A 204 -4.20 8.86 -3.20
C LEU A 204 -2.72 9.20 -3.04
N GLY A 205 -1.93 8.87 -4.06
CA GLY A 205 -0.52 9.21 -4.10
C GLY A 205 0.27 8.57 -2.95
N GLU A 206 0.92 9.39 -2.14
CA GLU A 206 1.77 8.91 -1.03
C GLU A 206 1.03 8.23 0.12
N GLU A 207 -0.30 8.34 0.20
CA GLU A 207 -1.07 7.69 1.26
C GLU A 207 -0.92 6.16 1.24
N ILE A 208 -0.69 5.55 0.05
CA ILE A 208 -0.50 4.10 -0.05
C ILE A 208 0.70 3.61 0.78
N TYR A 209 1.77 4.43 0.88
CA TYR A 209 2.99 4.05 1.61
C TYR A 209 2.82 4.09 3.13
N ALA A 210 1.74 4.65 3.62
CA ALA A 210 1.44 4.71 5.04
C ALA A 210 0.77 3.44 5.60
N ALA A 211 0.45 2.45 4.75
CA ALA A 211 -0.28 1.23 5.11
C ALA A 211 0.31 0.54 6.36
N GLY A 212 1.62 0.30 6.41
CA GLY A 212 2.26 -0.34 7.56
C GLY A 212 2.15 0.45 8.88
N ALA A 213 2.08 1.79 8.81
CA ALA A 213 1.91 2.61 10.01
C ALA A 213 0.45 2.64 10.52
N TYR A 214 -0.52 2.68 9.60
CA TYR A 214 -1.94 2.75 9.97
C TYR A 214 -2.53 1.40 10.34
N LEU A 215 -2.16 0.34 9.63
CA LEU A 215 -2.73 -0.99 9.80
C LEU A 215 -2.02 -1.78 10.91
N GLN A 216 -0.68 -1.84 10.87
CA GLN A 216 0.11 -2.66 11.79
C GLN A 216 0.63 -1.88 13.00
N LYS A 217 0.69 -0.54 12.92
CA LYS A 217 1.19 0.36 13.97
C LYS A 217 2.59 0.00 14.48
N ARG A 218 3.42 -0.64 13.63
CA ARG A 218 4.79 -1.01 13.99
C ARG A 218 5.63 0.24 14.27
N PRO A 219 6.45 0.27 15.35
CA PRO A 219 7.21 1.46 15.72
C PRO A 219 8.10 2.03 14.61
N ALA A 220 8.68 1.18 13.76
CA ALA A 220 9.50 1.59 12.64
C ALA A 220 8.70 2.39 11.58
N HIS A 221 7.48 1.92 11.25
CA HIS A 221 6.62 2.61 10.29
C HIS A 221 6.10 3.95 10.82
N LEU A 222 5.69 3.98 12.10
CA LEU A 222 5.27 5.22 12.76
C LEU A 222 6.42 6.23 12.87
N GLY A 223 7.63 5.76 13.18
CA GLY A 223 8.83 6.58 13.22
C GLY A 223 9.21 7.14 11.85
N SER A 224 9.07 6.35 10.79
CA SER A 224 9.32 6.77 9.41
C SER A 224 8.37 7.89 8.96
N LEU A 225 7.07 7.78 9.25
CA LEU A 225 6.11 8.85 8.94
C LEU A 225 6.44 10.15 9.67
N ALA A 226 6.76 10.08 10.97
CA ALA A 226 7.15 11.25 11.73
C ALA A 226 8.44 11.91 11.20
N ALA A 227 9.40 11.10 10.72
CA ALA A 227 10.62 11.60 10.08
C ALA A 227 10.31 12.27 8.73
N GLN A 228 9.39 11.72 7.92
CA GLN A 228 8.96 12.35 6.66
C GLN A 228 8.31 13.73 6.92
N ASP A 229 7.44 13.84 7.91
CA ASP A 229 6.84 15.12 8.27
C ASP A 229 7.89 16.16 8.71
N LEU A 230 8.87 15.74 9.50
CA LEU A 230 9.99 16.62 9.87
C LEU A 230 10.74 17.11 8.62
N MET A 231 11.05 16.21 7.69
CA MET A 231 11.76 16.56 6.45
C MET A 231 10.95 17.52 5.57
N ARG A 232 9.64 17.35 5.48
CA ARG A 232 8.75 18.30 4.76
C ARG A 232 8.83 19.69 5.35
N TRP A 233 8.78 19.82 6.68
CA TRP A 233 8.91 21.10 7.35
C TRP A 233 10.29 21.73 7.15
N LEU A 234 11.36 20.94 7.18
CA LEU A 234 12.71 21.42 6.89
C LEU A 234 12.83 21.95 5.46
N VAL A 235 12.33 21.20 4.47
CA VAL A 235 12.34 21.63 3.06
C VAL A 235 11.53 22.92 2.89
N ALA A 236 10.33 23.00 3.45
CA ALA A 236 9.50 24.20 3.37
C ALA A 236 10.21 25.43 4.00
N LEU A 237 10.86 25.24 5.16
CA LEU A 237 11.63 26.30 5.82
C LEU A 237 12.81 26.77 4.95
N PHE A 238 13.57 25.84 4.36
CA PHE A 238 14.66 26.19 3.46
C PHE A 238 14.19 26.94 2.22
N MET A 239 13.07 26.54 1.64
CA MET A 239 12.48 27.25 0.48
C MET A 239 12.07 28.68 0.86
N LEU A 240 11.38 28.84 2.00
CA LEU A 240 10.98 30.18 2.50
C LEU A 240 12.19 31.07 2.79
N ALA A 241 13.22 30.53 3.45
CA ALA A 241 14.45 31.27 3.70
C ALA A 241 15.14 31.69 2.40
N GLY A 242 15.20 30.82 1.40
CA GLY A 242 15.75 31.13 0.07
C GLY A 242 14.99 32.25 -0.65
N ILE A 243 13.67 32.24 -0.58
CA ILE A 243 12.82 33.30 -1.16
C ILE A 243 13.09 34.65 -0.46
N VAL A 244 13.14 34.65 0.88
CA VAL A 244 13.41 35.90 1.64
C VAL A 244 14.78 36.46 1.30
N ILE A 245 15.82 35.62 1.28
CA ILE A 245 17.18 36.06 0.91
C ILE A 245 17.21 36.62 -0.51
N ALA A 246 16.58 35.94 -1.48
CA ALA A 246 16.53 36.41 -2.87
C ALA A 246 15.69 37.69 -3.05
N SER A 247 14.75 37.99 -2.15
CA SER A 247 13.94 39.20 -2.23
C SER A 247 14.59 40.42 -1.58
N VAL A 248 15.61 40.22 -0.74
CA VAL A 248 16.36 41.29 -0.01
C VAL A 248 17.70 41.60 -0.67
N SER A 249 18.21 40.70 -1.52
CA SER A 249 19.42 40.91 -2.33
C SER A 249 19.12 41.50 -3.70
#